data_09fb3c0611ef8a91ad8363918eed6ed1
#
_entry.id   09fb3c0611ef8a91ad8363918eed6ed1
#
_cell.length_a   1.000
_cell.length_b   1.000
_cell.length_c   1.000
_cell.angle_alpha   90.00
_cell.angle_beta   90.00
_cell.angle_gamma   90.00
#
_symmetry.space_group_name_H-M   'P 1'
#
loop_
_entity.id
_entity.type
_entity.pdbx_description
1 polymer ?
#
loop_
_entity_poly.entity_id
_entity_poly.type
_entity_poly.pdbx_seq_one_letter_code
_entity_poly.pdbx_strand_id
1 'polypeptide(L)'
;MNKRGNNNKMIFKTPQHLGLLCSTFIFSFFFSTAIWAVPNASPASTDNLKVYLEQIIGPDDYRNYKNIQQLQRVSAWIKEQMHLFGIPCEYQNYAVNGLSYRNVVCRLTNGHADKVIVGAHYDVFGEQQGADDNASGVAGVIETARILVQQKSQLAQNIEFVFYTLQEAPFFKTEQMGSFIHAKSIQSQKDQIQGVYILEMIGYFDENLVQEYPAGLKWVYPQHGNFIAAVSNLQSYALGSQYCQSMRALDRLECQRFIAPAFVSGMEFSDHLNYWKFGIPAMMITDTGSFRNKHYHSKTDTLKTLNLAKMANVVDGLVYSLLTPIQP
;
A
#
# COMPACT_ATOMS: atom_id res chain seq x y z
N MET A 1 13.71 58.46 -88.12
CA MET A 1 12.26 58.42 -88.11
C MET A 1 11.82 58.18 -86.64
N ASN A 2 11.43 59.30 -86.05
CA ASN A 2 10.24 59.56 -85.25
C ASN A 2 9.58 58.42 -84.49
N LYS A 3 9.44 58.54 -83.18
CA LYS A 3 8.37 59.21 -82.39
C LYS A 3 8.63 58.96 -80.89
N ARG A 4 8.77 60.03 -80.08
CA ARG A 4 7.84 60.52 -79.05
C ARG A 4 7.30 59.42 -78.14
N GLY A 5 7.64 59.33 -76.82
CA GLY A 5 7.38 60.34 -75.81
C GLY A 5 6.03 60.13 -75.17
N ASN A 6 6.03 59.58 -73.95
CA ASN A 6 5.01 59.99 -73.00
C ASN A 6 5.40 59.69 -71.58
N ASN A 7 5.63 60.74 -70.78
CA ASN A 7 5.78 60.73 -69.38
C ASN A 7 4.44 60.58 -68.66
N ASN A 8 4.22 59.45 -67.97
CA ASN A 8 3.16 59.39 -66.97
C ASN A 8 3.76 59.21 -65.58
N LYS A 9 3.79 60.29 -64.84
CA LYS A 9 4.07 60.30 -63.39
C LYS A 9 2.95 59.54 -62.68
N MET A 10 3.22 58.40 -62.13
CA MET A 10 2.34 57.72 -61.17
C MET A 10 2.60 58.27 -59.77
N ILE A 11 1.59 58.86 -59.19
CA ILE A 11 1.53 59.36 -57.80
C ILE A 11 1.29 58.15 -56.91
N PHE A 12 2.31 57.80 -56.08
CA PHE A 12 2.14 56.79 -55.04
C PHE A 12 1.38 57.44 -53.85
N LYS A 13 0.15 56.96 -53.60
CA LYS A 13 -0.57 57.17 -52.35
C LYS A 13 -0.05 56.22 -51.30
N THR A 14 0.45 56.76 -50.21
CA THR A 14 0.83 56.04 -48.99
C THR A 14 -0.40 55.37 -48.33
N PRO A 15 -0.38 54.07 -47.96
CA PRO A 15 -1.47 53.47 -47.19
C PRO A 15 -1.35 53.89 -45.74
N GLN A 16 -2.47 54.32 -45.17
CA GLN A 16 -2.68 54.63 -43.78
C GLN A 16 -2.47 53.34 -42.94
N HIS A 17 -1.65 53.47 -41.88
CA HIS A 17 -1.43 52.43 -40.88
C HIS A 17 -2.73 52.14 -40.13
N LEU A 18 -3.32 50.97 -40.38
CA LEU A 18 -4.37 50.38 -39.58
C LEU A 18 -3.69 49.70 -38.41
N GLY A 19 -3.71 50.34 -37.24
CA GLY A 19 -3.19 49.76 -36.00
C GLY A 19 -3.99 48.55 -35.56
N LEU A 20 -3.40 47.34 -35.69
CA LEU A 20 -3.95 46.11 -35.17
C LEU A 20 -3.62 46.04 -33.65
N LEU A 21 -4.61 46.39 -32.82
CA LEU A 21 -4.55 46.17 -31.37
C LEU A 21 -4.59 44.66 -31.11
N CYS A 22 -3.44 44.04 -30.92
CA CYS A 22 -3.30 42.66 -30.47
C CYS A 22 -3.52 42.65 -28.97
N SER A 23 -4.78 42.45 -28.53
CA SER A 23 -5.10 42.19 -27.12
C SER A 23 -4.58 40.79 -26.76
N THR A 24 -3.42 40.71 -26.12
CA THR A 24 -2.94 39.49 -25.50
C THR A 24 -3.80 39.20 -24.26
N PHE A 25 -4.78 38.30 -24.42
CA PHE A 25 -5.46 37.68 -23.29
C PHE A 25 -4.45 36.75 -22.58
N ILE A 26 -3.87 37.22 -21.49
CA ILE A 26 -3.11 36.38 -20.56
C ILE A 26 -4.16 35.57 -19.80
N PHE A 27 -4.36 34.30 -20.22
CA PHE A 27 -5.08 33.33 -19.42
C PHE A 27 -4.17 32.94 -18.25
N SER A 28 -4.33 33.61 -17.12
CA SER A 28 -3.74 33.16 -15.85
C SER A 28 -4.45 31.88 -15.43
N PHE A 29 -3.83 30.74 -15.74
CA PHE A 29 -4.22 29.48 -15.13
C PHE A 29 -3.83 29.56 -13.65
N PHE A 30 -4.80 29.88 -12.80
CA PHE A 30 -4.68 29.63 -11.37
C PHE A 30 -4.69 28.12 -11.16
N PHE A 31 -3.50 27.50 -11.12
CA PHE A 31 -3.37 26.20 -10.52
C PHE A 31 -3.67 26.35 -9.02
N SER A 32 -4.91 26.10 -8.64
CA SER A 32 -5.29 25.92 -7.26
C SER A 32 -4.60 24.64 -6.80
N THR A 33 -3.44 24.77 -6.18
CA THR A 33 -2.84 23.68 -5.40
C THR A 33 -3.75 23.50 -4.19
N ALA A 34 -4.67 22.55 -4.28
CA ALA A 34 -5.40 22.11 -3.10
C ALA A 34 -4.37 21.59 -2.09
N ILE A 35 -4.04 22.45 -1.11
CA ILE A 35 -3.28 22.02 0.07
C ILE A 35 -4.26 21.15 0.85
N TRP A 36 -4.12 19.83 0.71
CA TRP A 36 -4.87 18.88 1.50
C TRP A 36 -4.42 19.04 2.95
N ALA A 37 -5.34 19.46 3.80
CA ALA A 37 -5.08 19.49 5.24
C ALA A 37 -4.78 18.05 5.69
N VAL A 38 -3.64 17.85 6.33
CA VAL A 38 -3.31 16.55 6.95
C VAL A 38 -4.41 16.23 7.95
N PRO A 39 -5.09 15.06 7.86
CA PRO A 39 -6.12 14.69 8.81
C PRO A 39 -5.59 14.76 10.23
N ASN A 40 -6.40 15.26 11.16
CA ASN A 40 -6.04 15.36 12.58
C ASN A 40 -6.23 13.99 13.25
N ALA A 41 -5.48 12.99 12.79
CA ALA A 41 -5.44 11.66 13.38
C ALA A 41 -4.29 11.56 14.38
N SER A 42 -4.48 10.80 15.45
CA SER A 42 -3.38 10.46 16.36
C SER A 42 -2.30 9.71 15.59
N PRO A 43 -1.02 10.05 15.74
CA PRO A 43 0.04 9.33 15.05
C PRO A 43 0.15 7.86 15.50
N ALA A 44 0.72 7.03 14.67
CA ALA A 44 1.05 5.66 15.02
C ALA A 44 2.07 5.61 16.16
N SER A 45 1.84 4.71 17.11
CA SER A 45 2.64 4.58 18.32
C SER A 45 3.69 3.50 18.18
N THR A 46 4.96 3.86 18.31
CA THR A 46 6.07 2.91 18.34
C THR A 46 5.97 1.93 19.50
N ASP A 47 5.44 2.36 20.64
CA ASP A 47 5.24 1.51 21.81
C ASP A 47 4.16 0.46 21.56
N ASN A 48 3.04 0.85 20.93
CA ASN A 48 2.00 -0.09 20.54
C ASN A 48 2.53 -1.10 19.51
N LEU A 49 3.22 -0.62 18.47
CA LEU A 49 3.83 -1.50 17.47
C LEU A 49 4.77 -2.52 18.10
N LYS A 50 5.59 -2.10 19.06
CA LYS A 50 6.48 -3.00 19.80
C LYS A 50 5.70 -4.06 20.56
N VAL A 51 4.67 -3.66 21.32
CA VAL A 51 3.81 -4.59 22.06
C VAL A 51 3.14 -5.58 21.13
N TYR A 52 2.60 -5.13 19.99
CA TYR A 52 1.95 -6.02 19.03
C TYR A 52 2.94 -7.02 18.44
N LEU A 53 4.13 -6.57 18.05
CA LEU A 53 5.19 -7.44 17.54
C LEU A 53 5.58 -8.52 18.56
N GLU A 54 5.80 -8.16 19.83
CA GLU A 54 6.14 -9.08 20.90
C GLU A 54 5.05 -10.15 21.10
N GLN A 55 3.78 -9.77 21.02
CA GLN A 55 2.64 -10.69 21.15
C GLN A 55 2.45 -11.61 19.94
N ILE A 56 2.68 -11.11 18.74
CA ILE A 56 2.59 -11.90 17.50
C ILE A 56 3.71 -12.92 17.44
N ILE A 57 4.95 -12.48 17.66
CA ILE A 57 6.14 -13.33 17.64
C ILE A 57 6.03 -14.42 18.71
N GLY A 58 5.67 -14.05 19.95
CA GLY A 58 5.63 -14.96 21.10
C GLY A 58 7.04 -15.36 21.58
N PRO A 59 7.13 -16.00 22.76
CA PRO A 59 8.43 -16.25 23.39
C PRO A 59 9.20 -17.46 22.81
N ASP A 60 8.53 -18.57 22.50
CA ASP A 60 9.23 -19.87 22.41
C ASP A 60 8.77 -20.79 21.26
N ASP A 61 7.85 -20.33 20.39
CA ASP A 61 7.33 -21.22 19.36
C ASP A 61 6.93 -20.45 18.09
N TYR A 62 6.97 -21.12 16.95
CA TYR A 62 6.84 -20.51 15.65
C TYR A 62 5.45 -20.70 15.05
N ARG A 63 4.87 -19.66 14.49
CA ARG A 63 3.55 -19.62 13.88
C ARG A 63 3.52 -20.14 12.44
N ASN A 64 4.28 -21.20 12.14
CA ASN A 64 4.31 -21.80 10.80
C ASN A 64 3.13 -22.77 10.58
N TYR A 65 2.92 -23.17 9.32
CA TYR A 65 1.78 -24.00 8.92
C TYR A 65 1.68 -25.37 9.63
N LYS A 66 2.78 -25.90 10.16
CA LYS A 66 2.79 -27.16 10.93
C LYS A 66 2.32 -26.98 12.36
N ASN A 67 2.42 -25.76 12.87
CA ASN A 67 2.10 -25.43 14.26
C ASN A 67 0.72 -24.78 14.37
N ILE A 68 -0.32 -25.59 14.21
CA ILE A 68 -1.71 -25.13 14.27
C ILE A 68 -2.02 -24.43 15.59
N GLN A 69 -1.44 -24.90 16.70
CA GLN A 69 -1.68 -24.32 18.02
C GLN A 69 -1.20 -22.86 18.08
N GLN A 70 -0.02 -22.56 17.55
CA GLN A 70 0.48 -21.19 17.50
C GLN A 70 -0.29 -20.31 16.52
N LEU A 71 -0.66 -20.83 15.36
CA LEU A 71 -1.54 -20.10 14.44
C LEU A 71 -2.88 -19.76 15.11
N GLN A 72 -3.44 -20.70 15.88
CA GLN A 72 -4.68 -20.45 16.63
C GLN A 72 -4.47 -19.42 17.75
N ARG A 73 -3.34 -19.46 18.47
CA ARG A 73 -3.00 -18.47 19.50
C ARG A 73 -2.92 -17.07 18.91
N VAL A 74 -2.14 -16.89 17.83
CA VAL A 74 -1.95 -15.59 17.21
C VAL A 74 -3.27 -15.06 16.64
N SER A 75 -4.04 -15.87 15.92
CA SER A 75 -5.33 -15.44 15.36
C SER A 75 -6.37 -15.12 16.45
N ALA A 76 -6.34 -15.81 17.60
CA ALA A 76 -7.20 -15.49 18.74
C ALA A 76 -6.81 -14.16 19.38
N TRP A 77 -5.50 -13.94 19.57
CA TRP A 77 -4.98 -12.68 20.10
C TRP A 77 -5.31 -11.49 19.16
N ILE A 78 -5.12 -11.64 17.86
CA ILE A 78 -5.49 -10.61 16.86
C ILE A 78 -6.98 -10.27 16.99
N LYS A 79 -7.85 -11.28 17.03
CA LYS A 79 -9.29 -11.07 17.18
C LYS A 79 -9.64 -10.34 18.46
N GLU A 80 -9.04 -10.71 19.58
CA GLU A 80 -9.24 -10.04 20.85
C GLU A 80 -8.74 -8.59 20.81
N GLN A 81 -7.55 -8.34 20.24
CA GLN A 81 -7.01 -6.99 20.11
C GLN A 81 -7.94 -6.07 19.29
N MET A 82 -8.49 -6.57 18.18
CA MET A 82 -9.46 -5.84 17.38
C MET A 82 -10.78 -5.62 18.11
N HIS A 83 -11.21 -6.59 18.91
CA HIS A 83 -12.40 -6.45 19.76
C HIS A 83 -12.25 -5.37 20.83
N LEU A 84 -11.07 -5.23 21.45
CA LEU A 84 -10.76 -4.16 22.39
C LEU A 84 -10.89 -2.76 21.75
N PHE A 85 -10.72 -2.63 20.45
CA PHE A 85 -10.99 -1.39 19.71
C PHE A 85 -12.47 -1.21 19.35
N GLY A 86 -13.33 -2.18 19.67
CA GLY A 86 -14.76 -2.16 19.30
C GLY A 86 -15.00 -2.59 17.84
N ILE A 87 -14.05 -3.27 17.20
CA ILE A 87 -14.17 -3.76 15.83
C ILE A 87 -14.57 -5.26 15.85
N PRO A 88 -15.77 -5.62 15.40
CA PRO A 88 -16.21 -7.01 15.36
C PRO A 88 -15.42 -7.83 14.35
N CYS A 89 -15.06 -9.07 14.75
CA CYS A 89 -14.30 -9.99 13.92
C CYS A 89 -14.94 -11.38 13.89
N GLU A 90 -14.79 -12.06 12.76
CA GLU A 90 -15.15 -13.47 12.58
C GLU A 90 -13.95 -14.28 12.09
N TYR A 91 -14.00 -15.59 12.25
CA TYR A 91 -13.05 -16.50 11.63
C TYR A 91 -13.60 -17.00 10.31
N GLN A 92 -12.80 -16.86 9.25
CA GLN A 92 -13.03 -17.55 7.99
C GLN A 92 -12.25 -18.86 8.02
N ASN A 93 -12.91 -19.94 8.47
CA ASN A 93 -12.28 -21.24 8.59
C ASN A 93 -12.24 -21.97 7.24
N TYR A 94 -11.17 -22.70 6.98
CA TYR A 94 -11.00 -23.55 5.81
C TYR A 94 -10.08 -24.73 6.10
N ALA A 95 -10.17 -25.79 5.30
CA ALA A 95 -9.39 -27.01 5.49
C ALA A 95 -8.35 -27.17 4.40
N VAL A 96 -7.13 -27.55 4.78
CA VAL A 96 -6.03 -27.90 3.88
C VAL A 96 -5.40 -29.19 4.38
N ASN A 97 -5.33 -30.22 3.54
CA ASN A 97 -4.75 -31.52 3.88
C ASN A 97 -5.31 -32.14 5.19
N GLY A 98 -6.61 -31.95 5.46
CA GLY A 98 -7.27 -32.46 6.67
C GLY A 98 -7.04 -31.63 7.93
N LEU A 99 -6.25 -30.54 7.87
CA LEU A 99 -6.01 -29.61 8.97
C LEU A 99 -6.86 -28.35 8.81
N SER A 100 -7.32 -27.78 9.93
CA SER A 100 -8.14 -26.56 9.93
C SER A 100 -7.29 -25.33 10.11
N TYR A 101 -7.38 -24.41 9.16
CA TYR A 101 -6.78 -23.09 9.17
C TYR A 101 -7.86 -22.01 9.17
N ARG A 102 -7.47 -20.77 9.44
CA ARG A 102 -8.45 -19.66 9.46
C ARG A 102 -7.81 -18.32 9.17
N ASN A 103 -8.53 -17.48 8.45
CA ASN A 103 -8.28 -16.04 8.45
C ASN A 103 -9.05 -15.38 9.59
N VAL A 104 -8.61 -14.20 10.02
CA VAL A 104 -9.38 -13.30 10.90
C VAL A 104 -9.89 -12.16 10.05
N VAL A 105 -11.21 -11.97 9.99
CA VAL A 105 -11.86 -10.92 9.19
C VAL A 105 -12.61 -9.98 10.13
N CYS A 106 -12.23 -8.71 10.14
CA CYS A 106 -12.75 -7.69 11.05
C CYS A 106 -13.33 -6.51 10.26
N ARG A 107 -14.46 -5.94 10.68
CA ARG A 107 -15.16 -4.93 9.90
C ARG A 107 -15.43 -3.66 10.70
N LEU A 108 -14.86 -2.54 10.23
CA LEU A 108 -15.19 -1.20 10.69
C LEU A 108 -16.20 -0.60 9.70
N THR A 109 -17.49 -0.69 10.04
CA THR A 109 -18.59 -0.24 9.19
C THR A 109 -19.07 1.13 9.60
N ASN A 110 -19.33 2.01 8.62
CA ASN A 110 -19.83 3.37 8.82
C ASN A 110 -21.07 3.69 7.93
N GLY A 111 -21.72 2.64 7.38
CA GLY A 111 -22.96 2.78 6.61
C GLY A 111 -22.77 2.99 5.11
N HIS A 112 -21.54 3.01 4.59
CA HIS A 112 -21.28 3.05 3.15
C HIS A 112 -21.50 1.68 2.48
N ALA A 113 -21.76 1.69 1.17
CA ALA A 113 -21.81 0.46 0.37
C ALA A 113 -20.42 -0.04 0.02
N ASP A 114 -19.51 0.89 -0.26
CA ASP A 114 -18.15 0.60 -0.69
C ASP A 114 -17.23 0.27 0.49
N LYS A 115 -16.22 -0.53 0.20
CA LYS A 115 -15.20 -0.93 1.19
C LYS A 115 -13.80 -0.91 0.63
N VAL A 116 -12.84 -0.70 1.52
CA VAL A 116 -11.42 -0.93 1.32
C VAL A 116 -10.98 -2.08 2.23
N ILE A 117 -10.05 -2.91 1.76
CA ILE A 117 -9.48 -4.01 2.51
C ILE A 117 -8.04 -3.64 2.89
N VAL A 118 -7.68 -3.87 4.15
CA VAL A 118 -6.31 -3.75 4.66
C VAL A 118 -5.92 -5.09 5.25
N GLY A 119 -4.81 -5.69 4.82
CA GLY A 119 -4.47 -7.02 5.28
C GLY A 119 -2.98 -7.31 5.36
N ALA A 120 -2.65 -8.36 6.10
CA ALA A 120 -1.32 -8.95 6.22
C ALA A 120 -1.44 -10.42 6.60
N HIS A 121 -0.48 -11.25 6.19
CA HIS A 121 -0.44 -12.63 6.67
C HIS A 121 0.20 -12.72 8.06
N TYR A 122 -0.26 -13.70 8.87
CA TYR A 122 0.24 -13.88 10.22
C TYR A 122 1.02 -15.18 10.42
N ASP A 123 1.10 -16.06 9.43
CA ASP A 123 2.01 -17.21 9.45
C ASP A 123 3.46 -16.78 9.17
N VAL A 124 4.40 -17.69 9.37
CA VAL A 124 5.84 -17.46 9.19
C VAL A 124 6.48 -18.62 8.45
N PHE A 125 7.53 -18.32 7.70
CA PHE A 125 8.36 -19.34 7.06
C PHE A 125 9.17 -20.13 8.10
N GLY A 126 9.08 -21.46 8.07
CA GLY A 126 9.95 -22.33 8.86
C GLY A 126 9.89 -22.12 10.38
N GLU A 127 11.04 -22.28 11.03
CA GLU A 127 11.21 -22.18 12.48
C GLU A 127 12.00 -20.92 12.85
N GLN A 128 11.32 -19.77 12.76
CA GLN A 128 11.89 -18.44 13.01
C GLN A 128 10.85 -17.47 13.56
N GLN A 129 11.30 -16.36 14.11
CA GLN A 129 10.41 -15.35 14.69
C GLN A 129 9.60 -14.65 13.63
N GLY A 130 10.17 -14.34 12.45
CA GLY A 130 9.51 -13.59 11.40
C GLY A 130 9.01 -12.23 11.90
N ALA A 131 9.93 -11.43 12.45
CA ALA A 131 9.56 -10.14 13.01
C ALA A 131 9.19 -9.14 11.91
N ASP A 132 9.99 -9.11 10.84
CA ASP A 132 9.65 -8.36 9.66
C ASP A 132 8.67 -9.13 8.77
N ASP A 133 8.93 -10.41 8.55
CA ASP A 133 8.16 -11.32 7.71
C ASP A 133 7.25 -12.28 8.52
N ASN A 134 6.00 -11.93 8.79
CA ASN A 134 5.31 -10.67 8.50
C ASN A 134 4.61 -10.14 9.76
N ALA A 135 5.25 -10.30 10.96
CA ALA A 135 4.70 -9.70 12.18
C ALA A 135 4.62 -8.17 12.07
N SER A 136 5.55 -7.54 11.30
CA SER A 136 5.53 -6.09 11.05
C SER A 136 4.26 -5.66 10.31
N GLY A 137 3.88 -6.37 9.26
CA GLY A 137 2.64 -6.12 8.53
C GLY A 137 1.40 -6.28 9.42
N VAL A 138 1.33 -7.38 10.19
CA VAL A 138 0.21 -7.62 11.12
C VAL A 138 0.09 -6.51 12.16
N ALA A 139 1.20 -6.11 12.80
CA ALA A 139 1.22 -5.02 13.77
C ALA A 139 0.80 -3.69 13.12
N GLY A 140 1.22 -3.44 11.88
CA GLY A 140 0.82 -2.28 11.10
C GLY A 140 -0.68 -2.23 10.82
N VAL A 141 -1.30 -3.37 10.47
CA VAL A 141 -2.76 -3.47 10.27
C VAL A 141 -3.52 -3.19 11.57
N ILE A 142 -3.07 -3.74 12.70
CA ILE A 142 -3.69 -3.53 14.02
C ILE A 142 -3.60 -2.06 14.43
N GLU A 143 -2.44 -1.42 14.27
CA GLU A 143 -2.26 0.00 14.61
C GLU A 143 -3.08 0.91 13.70
N THR A 144 -3.15 0.59 12.38
CA THR A 144 -4.05 1.28 11.44
C THR A 144 -5.50 1.21 11.93
N ALA A 145 -5.96 0.03 12.35
CA ALA A 145 -7.32 -0.16 12.87
C ALA A 145 -7.58 0.67 14.12
N ARG A 146 -6.64 0.69 15.08
CA ARG A 146 -6.71 1.48 16.30
C ARG A 146 -6.92 2.97 16.02
N ILE A 147 -6.20 3.51 15.05
CA ILE A 147 -6.30 4.92 14.68
C ILE A 147 -7.62 5.19 13.95
N LEU A 148 -7.97 4.36 12.95
CA LEU A 148 -9.15 4.58 12.12
C LEU A 148 -10.47 4.46 12.87
N VAL A 149 -10.56 3.65 13.93
CA VAL A 149 -11.77 3.57 14.74
C VAL A 149 -12.11 4.91 15.40
N GLN A 150 -11.10 5.70 15.77
CA GLN A 150 -11.26 7.05 16.33
C GLN A 150 -11.64 8.08 15.26
N GLN A 151 -11.40 7.78 13.99
CA GLN A 151 -11.69 8.63 12.83
C GLN A 151 -12.87 8.10 12.00
N LYS A 152 -13.65 7.17 12.55
CA LYS A 152 -14.72 6.45 11.83
C LYS A 152 -15.68 7.36 11.06
N SER A 153 -16.03 8.52 11.63
CA SER A 153 -16.93 9.49 11.00
C SER A 153 -16.33 10.22 9.78
N GLN A 154 -15.02 10.17 9.60
CA GLN A 154 -14.32 10.80 8.49
C GLN A 154 -14.07 9.80 7.31
N LEU A 155 -14.33 8.51 7.53
CA LEU A 155 -14.14 7.50 6.50
C LEU A 155 -15.21 7.64 5.42
N ALA A 156 -14.79 7.68 4.16
CA ALA A 156 -15.68 7.69 2.99
C ALA A 156 -16.18 6.28 2.59
N GLN A 157 -15.64 5.23 3.19
CA GLN A 157 -15.94 3.81 2.90
C GLN A 157 -15.84 2.96 4.17
N ASN A 158 -16.40 1.76 4.14
CA ASN A 158 -16.15 0.76 5.17
C ASN A 158 -14.70 0.24 5.07
N ILE A 159 -14.12 -0.18 6.19
CA ILE A 159 -12.80 -0.82 6.18
C ILE A 159 -12.94 -2.28 6.66
N GLU A 160 -12.42 -3.21 5.88
CA GLU A 160 -12.31 -4.62 6.23
C GLU A 160 -10.83 -4.94 6.49
N PHE A 161 -10.51 -5.32 7.71
CA PHE A 161 -9.16 -5.75 8.10
C PHE A 161 -9.10 -7.27 8.02
N VAL A 162 -8.12 -7.81 7.31
CA VAL A 162 -8.00 -9.26 7.07
C VAL A 162 -6.59 -9.74 7.42
N PHE A 163 -6.53 -10.71 8.30
CA PHE A 163 -5.28 -11.37 8.67
C PHE A 163 -5.29 -12.78 8.10
N TYR A 164 -4.37 -13.02 7.16
CA TYR A 164 -4.33 -14.26 6.38
C TYR A 164 -3.41 -15.29 7.00
N THR A 165 -3.66 -16.56 6.70
CA THR A 165 -2.72 -17.65 6.98
C THR A 165 -2.37 -18.41 5.71
N LEU A 166 -1.32 -19.22 5.77
CA LEU A 166 -0.79 -20.01 4.67
C LEU A 166 -0.31 -19.17 3.46
N GLN A 167 0.27 -17.99 3.74
CA GLN A 167 0.97 -17.23 2.70
C GLN A 167 2.29 -17.87 2.35
N GLU A 168 2.98 -18.44 3.35
CA GLU A 168 4.31 -18.99 3.23
C GLU A 168 4.39 -20.35 2.52
N ALA A 169 5.58 -20.71 2.08
CA ALA A 169 5.82 -22.03 1.52
C ALA A 169 5.47 -23.15 2.53
N PRO A 170 4.85 -24.24 2.07
CA PRO A 170 4.70 -24.68 0.67
C PRO A 170 3.43 -24.16 -0.03
N PHE A 171 2.65 -23.27 0.59
CA PHE A 171 1.35 -22.84 0.08
C PHE A 171 1.40 -21.59 -0.79
N PHE A 172 2.52 -20.88 -0.79
CA PHE A 172 2.71 -19.68 -1.60
C PHE A 172 2.33 -19.90 -3.07
N LYS A 173 1.56 -18.98 -3.64
CA LYS A 173 0.98 -19.03 -5.01
C LYS A 173 -0.02 -20.17 -5.28
N THR A 174 -0.48 -20.86 -4.24
CA THR A 174 -1.54 -21.87 -4.37
C THR A 174 -2.92 -21.31 -4.02
N GLU A 175 -3.97 -22.05 -4.36
CA GLU A 175 -5.35 -21.72 -3.97
C GLU A 175 -5.62 -21.96 -2.47
N GLN A 176 -4.64 -22.47 -1.74
CA GLN A 176 -4.72 -22.75 -0.30
C GLN A 176 -4.29 -21.56 0.55
N MET A 177 -3.72 -20.52 -0.06
CA MET A 177 -3.44 -19.27 0.65
C MET A 177 -4.72 -18.66 1.22
N GLY A 178 -4.65 -18.17 2.46
CA GLY A 178 -5.78 -17.50 3.10
C GLY A 178 -6.31 -16.32 2.30
N SER A 179 -5.44 -15.57 1.65
CA SER A 179 -5.83 -14.46 0.76
C SER A 179 -6.58 -14.94 -0.49
N PHE A 180 -6.23 -16.10 -1.05
CA PHE A 180 -7.00 -16.69 -2.15
C PHE A 180 -8.41 -17.07 -1.70
N ILE A 181 -8.52 -17.74 -0.53
CA ILE A 181 -9.81 -18.09 0.06
C ILE A 181 -10.66 -16.85 0.31
N HIS A 182 -10.07 -15.80 0.85
CA HIS A 182 -10.77 -14.55 1.11
C HIS A 182 -11.20 -13.87 -0.19
N ALA A 183 -10.29 -13.63 -1.13
CA ALA A 183 -10.58 -12.97 -2.41
C ALA A 183 -11.68 -13.71 -3.20
N LYS A 184 -11.63 -15.04 -3.23
CA LYS A 184 -12.66 -15.90 -3.86
C LYS A 184 -14.02 -15.72 -3.19
N SER A 185 -14.08 -15.63 -1.86
CA SER A 185 -15.34 -15.51 -1.11
C SER A 185 -16.06 -14.18 -1.34
N ILE A 186 -15.34 -13.14 -1.72
CA ILE A 186 -15.89 -11.78 -1.95
C ILE A 186 -15.94 -11.39 -3.43
N GLN A 187 -15.60 -12.30 -4.34
CA GLN A 187 -15.52 -12.03 -5.78
C GLN A 187 -16.82 -11.43 -6.36
N SER A 188 -17.98 -11.86 -5.87
CA SER A 188 -19.29 -11.33 -6.30
C SER A 188 -19.52 -9.87 -5.88
N GLN A 189 -18.74 -9.35 -4.94
CA GLN A 189 -18.82 -7.99 -4.42
C GLN A 189 -17.70 -7.09 -4.96
N LYS A 190 -16.93 -7.55 -5.96
CA LYS A 190 -15.71 -6.86 -6.43
C LYS A 190 -15.94 -5.38 -6.80
N ASP A 191 -17.12 -5.05 -7.35
CA ASP A 191 -17.46 -3.68 -7.78
C ASP A 191 -17.68 -2.72 -6.59
N GLN A 192 -17.84 -3.25 -5.37
CA GLN A 192 -17.91 -2.49 -4.12
C GLN A 192 -16.54 -2.37 -3.44
N ILE A 193 -15.49 -3.02 -3.96
CA ILE A 193 -14.16 -3.00 -3.38
C ILE A 193 -13.33 -1.93 -4.09
N GLN A 194 -13.13 -0.80 -3.42
CA GLN A 194 -12.37 0.33 -3.95
C GLN A 194 -10.86 0.05 -4.03
N GLY A 195 -10.36 -0.84 -3.18
CA GLY A 195 -8.97 -1.26 -3.19
C GLY A 195 -8.59 -2.17 -2.03
N VAL A 196 -7.45 -2.84 -2.21
CA VAL A 196 -6.85 -3.71 -1.19
C VAL A 196 -5.42 -3.25 -0.94
N TYR A 197 -5.08 -3.00 0.31
CA TYR A 197 -3.75 -2.63 0.78
C TYR A 197 -3.18 -3.79 1.58
N ILE A 198 -2.13 -4.42 1.08
CA ILE A 198 -1.42 -5.51 1.76
C ILE A 198 -0.13 -4.97 2.34
N LEU A 199 0.05 -5.15 3.65
CA LEU A 199 1.28 -4.83 4.34
C LEU A 199 2.16 -6.08 4.37
N GLU A 200 3.32 -5.98 3.74
CA GLU A 200 4.26 -7.08 3.57
C GLU A 200 5.66 -6.64 3.90
N MET A 201 6.20 -7.03 5.06
CA MET A 201 7.51 -6.58 5.52
C MET A 201 7.63 -5.05 5.46
N ILE A 202 7.30 -4.37 6.55
CA ILE A 202 7.27 -2.90 6.60
C ILE A 202 8.21 -2.31 7.66
N GLY A 203 9.12 -3.13 8.20
CA GLY A 203 9.90 -2.77 9.38
C GLY A 203 11.40 -2.63 9.16
N TYR A 204 12.01 -3.12 8.08
CA TYR A 204 13.46 -3.09 7.88
C TYR A 204 13.92 -1.92 7.03
N PHE A 205 14.72 -1.04 7.62
CA PHE A 205 15.29 0.13 6.96
C PHE A 205 16.76 0.30 7.34
N ASP A 206 17.62 0.48 6.34
CA ASP A 206 19.05 0.73 6.54
C ASP A 206 19.55 1.76 5.51
N GLU A 207 19.99 2.91 6.00
CA GLU A 207 20.47 4.03 5.17
C GLU A 207 21.83 3.74 4.52
N ASN A 208 22.58 2.79 5.07
CA ASN A 208 23.91 2.43 4.58
C ASN A 208 23.88 1.22 3.64
N LEU A 209 22.74 0.50 3.61
CA LEU A 209 22.60 -0.69 2.78
C LEU A 209 22.37 -0.30 1.32
N VAL A 210 23.14 -0.90 0.42
CA VAL A 210 22.88 -0.81 -1.02
C VAL A 210 21.64 -1.63 -1.36
N GLN A 211 20.61 -0.95 -1.84
CA GLN A 211 19.35 -1.55 -2.23
C GLN A 211 19.52 -2.44 -3.47
N GLU A 212 19.07 -3.68 -3.39
CA GLU A 212 19.00 -4.57 -4.53
C GLU A 212 17.68 -4.42 -5.29
N TYR A 213 17.70 -4.72 -6.58
CA TYR A 213 16.55 -4.61 -7.47
C TYR A 213 16.54 -5.72 -8.50
N PRO A 214 15.37 -6.10 -9.04
CA PRO A 214 15.32 -6.84 -10.29
C PRO A 214 16.10 -6.15 -11.40
N ALA A 215 16.60 -6.93 -12.37
CA ALA A 215 17.48 -6.43 -13.41
C ALA A 215 16.97 -5.15 -14.10
N GLY A 216 17.82 -4.14 -14.20
CA GLY A 216 17.53 -2.88 -14.88
C GLY A 216 16.94 -1.76 -14.02
N LEU A 217 16.33 -2.08 -12.85
CA LEU A 217 15.65 -1.07 -12.02
C LEU A 217 16.60 -0.23 -11.17
N LYS A 218 17.79 -0.71 -10.86
CA LYS A 218 18.80 0.01 -10.04
C LYS A 218 19.21 1.39 -10.57
N TRP A 219 18.95 1.67 -11.85
CA TRP A 219 19.30 2.96 -12.49
C TRP A 219 18.20 4.02 -12.30
N VAL A 220 16.99 3.60 -11.90
CA VAL A 220 15.80 4.45 -11.85
C VAL A 220 15.37 4.73 -10.41
N TYR A 221 15.69 3.82 -9.48
CA TYR A 221 15.25 3.88 -8.10
C TYR A 221 16.38 4.18 -7.12
N PRO A 222 16.07 4.62 -5.86
CA PRO A 222 17.06 4.98 -4.85
C PRO A 222 18.08 3.88 -4.58
N GLN A 223 19.34 4.26 -4.37
CA GLN A 223 20.43 3.32 -4.13
C GLN A 223 20.49 2.76 -2.69
N HIS A 224 19.75 3.36 -1.75
CA HIS A 224 19.79 3.02 -0.33
C HIS A 224 18.43 2.54 0.18
N GLY A 225 18.43 1.59 1.13
CA GLY A 225 17.25 0.97 1.68
C GLY A 225 16.48 1.83 2.69
N ASN A 226 16.19 3.09 2.35
CA ASN A 226 15.55 4.06 3.25
C ASN A 226 14.23 4.64 2.69
N PHE A 227 13.44 3.81 2.03
CA PHE A 227 12.13 4.17 1.48
C PHE A 227 11.14 3.02 1.69
N ILE A 228 9.85 3.32 1.57
CA ILE A 228 8.79 2.32 1.46
C ILE A 228 8.35 2.17 -0.01
N ALA A 229 8.08 0.95 -0.43
CA ALA A 229 7.62 0.64 -1.77
C ALA A 229 6.10 0.43 -1.82
N ALA A 230 5.45 1.03 -2.82
CA ALA A 230 4.07 0.80 -3.19
C ALA A 230 4.07 0.00 -4.51
N VAL A 231 3.83 -1.30 -4.41
CA VAL A 231 3.89 -2.24 -5.54
C VAL A 231 2.49 -2.50 -6.05
N SER A 232 2.24 -2.25 -7.35
CA SER A 232 0.91 -2.39 -7.95
C SER A 232 0.99 -2.79 -9.43
N ASN A 233 -0.12 -3.30 -9.97
CA ASN A 233 -0.33 -3.41 -11.41
C ASN A 233 -0.99 -2.14 -11.97
N LEU A 234 -1.20 -2.07 -13.28
CA LEU A 234 -1.83 -0.91 -13.92
C LEU A 234 -3.27 -0.67 -13.44
N GLN A 235 -4.05 -1.73 -13.18
CA GLN A 235 -5.41 -1.61 -12.67
C GLN A 235 -5.43 -0.95 -11.27
N SER A 236 -4.38 -1.13 -10.48
CA SER A 236 -4.25 -0.65 -9.10
C SER A 236 -3.40 0.62 -9.00
N TYR A 237 -3.11 1.29 -10.13
CA TYR A 237 -2.25 2.48 -10.19
C TYR A 237 -2.68 3.58 -9.21
N ALA A 238 -3.99 3.84 -9.12
CA ALA A 238 -4.55 4.88 -8.27
C ALA A 238 -4.22 4.65 -6.78
N LEU A 239 -4.26 3.40 -6.31
CA LEU A 239 -3.96 3.05 -4.91
C LEU A 239 -2.51 3.42 -4.54
N GLY A 240 -1.53 2.98 -5.36
CA GLY A 240 -0.12 3.30 -5.13
C GLY A 240 0.18 4.79 -5.27
N SER A 241 -0.50 5.48 -6.19
CA SER A 241 -0.37 6.92 -6.38
C SER A 241 -0.85 7.67 -5.14
N GLN A 242 -2.03 7.34 -4.63
CA GLN A 242 -2.63 7.97 -3.45
C GLN A 242 -1.79 7.71 -2.20
N TYR A 243 -1.36 6.46 -1.97
CA TYR A 243 -0.51 6.13 -0.83
C TYR A 243 0.80 6.94 -0.85
N CYS A 244 1.52 6.97 -1.97
CA CYS A 244 2.75 7.75 -2.06
C CYS A 244 2.53 9.28 -2.01
N GLN A 245 1.36 9.79 -2.42
CA GLN A 245 1.00 11.19 -2.20
C GLN A 245 0.79 11.48 -0.72
N SER A 246 0.14 10.58 0.01
CA SER A 246 -0.04 10.66 1.46
C SER A 246 1.29 10.65 2.20
N MET A 247 2.20 9.74 1.84
CA MET A 247 3.57 9.70 2.38
C MET A 247 4.33 11.00 2.14
N ARG A 248 4.21 11.57 0.93
CA ARG A 248 4.84 12.86 0.58
C ARG A 248 4.26 14.02 1.38
N ALA A 249 2.93 14.03 1.61
CA ALA A 249 2.28 15.07 2.40
C ALA A 249 2.73 15.04 3.87
N LEU A 250 3.06 13.86 4.41
CA LEU A 250 3.61 13.70 5.75
C LEU A 250 5.10 14.05 5.85
N ASP A 251 5.84 13.99 4.74
CA ASP A 251 7.28 14.32 4.62
C ASP A 251 8.17 13.64 5.69
N ARG A 252 7.91 12.36 5.99
CA ARG A 252 8.65 11.63 7.03
C ARG A 252 9.43 10.43 6.52
N LEU A 253 8.96 9.83 5.43
CA LEU A 253 9.58 8.67 4.79
C LEU A 253 9.28 8.70 3.30
N GLU A 254 10.32 8.50 2.49
CA GLU A 254 10.18 8.45 1.02
C GLU A 254 9.33 7.25 0.59
N CYS A 255 8.48 7.43 -0.42
CA CYS A 255 7.67 6.36 -1.02
C CYS A 255 8.00 6.21 -2.50
N GLN A 256 8.34 4.99 -2.91
CA GLN A 256 8.62 4.61 -4.29
C GLN A 256 7.50 3.75 -4.86
N ARG A 257 7.03 4.09 -6.08
CA ARG A 257 6.01 3.31 -6.78
C ARG A 257 6.64 2.34 -7.76
N PHE A 258 6.30 1.07 -7.63
CA PHE A 258 6.67 0.03 -8.57
C PHE A 258 5.41 -0.47 -9.28
N ILE A 259 5.32 -0.23 -10.59
CA ILE A 259 4.13 -0.56 -11.39
C ILE A 259 4.59 -1.46 -12.52
N ALA A 260 4.20 -2.72 -12.44
CA ALA A 260 4.48 -3.70 -13.47
C ALA A 260 3.46 -4.85 -13.45
N PRO A 261 3.36 -5.64 -14.53
CA PRO A 261 2.58 -6.86 -14.54
C PRO A 261 3.11 -7.90 -13.53
N ALA A 262 2.24 -8.81 -13.09
CA ALA A 262 2.55 -9.84 -12.10
C ALA A 262 3.70 -10.79 -12.50
N PHE A 263 4.01 -10.95 -13.79
CA PHE A 263 5.12 -11.80 -14.24
C PHE A 263 6.51 -11.19 -14.01
N VAL A 264 6.60 -9.91 -13.65
CA VAL A 264 7.86 -9.28 -13.25
C VAL A 264 8.21 -9.70 -11.84
N SER A 265 9.41 -10.24 -11.65
CA SER A 265 9.88 -10.74 -10.35
C SER A 265 9.76 -9.68 -9.25
N GLY A 266 9.22 -10.05 -8.10
CA GLY A 266 8.96 -9.18 -6.95
C GLY A 266 7.57 -8.53 -6.95
N MET A 267 6.89 -8.48 -8.11
CA MET A 267 5.56 -7.87 -8.20
C MET A 267 4.44 -8.74 -7.61
N GLU A 268 4.70 -10.01 -7.37
CA GLU A 268 3.73 -11.03 -6.99
C GLU A 268 4.09 -11.74 -5.67
N PHE A 269 4.91 -11.11 -4.82
CA PHE A 269 5.49 -11.77 -3.66
C PHE A 269 4.65 -11.69 -2.39
N SER A 270 3.36 -11.33 -2.48
CA SER A 270 2.46 -11.35 -1.32
C SER A 270 0.99 -11.56 -1.69
N ASP A 271 0.12 -11.44 -0.71
CA ASP A 271 -1.32 -11.71 -0.71
C ASP A 271 -2.11 -10.91 -1.77
N HIS A 272 -1.65 -9.71 -2.15
CA HIS A 272 -2.30 -8.86 -3.18
C HIS A 272 -2.45 -9.56 -4.53
N LEU A 273 -1.54 -10.47 -4.86
CA LEU A 273 -1.59 -11.26 -6.10
C LEU A 273 -2.91 -12.03 -6.25
N ASN A 274 -3.47 -12.52 -5.13
CA ASN A 274 -4.70 -13.31 -5.17
C ASN A 274 -5.93 -12.45 -5.47
N TYR A 275 -5.92 -11.18 -5.09
CA TYR A 275 -6.95 -10.21 -5.47
C TYR A 275 -6.90 -9.87 -6.96
N TRP A 276 -5.69 -9.72 -7.53
CA TRP A 276 -5.51 -9.52 -8.97
C TRP A 276 -6.10 -10.65 -9.80
N LYS A 277 -6.01 -11.92 -9.34
CA LYS A 277 -6.61 -13.08 -10.02
C LYS A 277 -8.13 -12.96 -10.18
N PHE A 278 -8.79 -12.24 -9.29
CA PHE A 278 -10.24 -12.02 -9.32
C PHE A 278 -10.62 -10.63 -9.88
N GLY A 279 -9.65 -9.88 -10.42
CA GLY A 279 -9.89 -8.54 -10.98
C GLY A 279 -10.23 -7.49 -9.93
N ILE A 280 -9.79 -7.68 -8.68
CA ILE A 280 -9.94 -6.73 -7.58
C ILE A 280 -8.67 -5.89 -7.50
N PRO A 281 -8.76 -4.54 -7.52
CA PRO A 281 -7.60 -3.67 -7.38
C PRO A 281 -6.89 -3.91 -6.05
N ALA A 282 -5.58 -4.17 -6.09
CA ALA A 282 -4.78 -4.43 -4.90
C ALA A 282 -3.36 -3.89 -5.05
N MET A 283 -2.74 -3.52 -3.94
CA MET A 283 -1.34 -3.14 -3.87
C MET A 283 -0.66 -3.74 -2.65
N MET A 284 0.66 -3.88 -2.72
CA MET A 284 1.51 -4.26 -1.61
C MET A 284 2.31 -3.04 -1.15
N ILE A 285 2.36 -2.81 0.16
CA ILE A 285 3.22 -1.84 0.82
C ILE A 285 4.35 -2.64 1.47
N THR A 286 5.60 -2.40 1.06
CA THR A 286 6.72 -3.23 1.50
C THR A 286 8.03 -2.44 1.60
N ASP A 287 8.89 -2.85 2.50
CA ASP A 287 10.28 -2.40 2.55
C ASP A 287 11.16 -3.07 1.47
N THR A 288 10.56 -3.87 0.61
CA THR A 288 11.13 -4.64 -0.50
C THR A 288 11.65 -6.05 -0.15
N GLY A 289 11.40 -6.51 1.08
CA GLY A 289 11.67 -7.89 1.50
C GLY A 289 13.09 -8.36 1.19
N SER A 290 13.24 -9.49 0.54
CA SER A 290 14.53 -10.10 0.20
C SER A 290 15.47 -9.24 -0.66
N PHE A 291 14.96 -8.20 -1.33
CA PHE A 291 15.80 -7.24 -2.07
C PHE A 291 16.52 -6.24 -1.14
N ARG A 292 16.14 -6.18 0.14
CA ARG A 292 16.74 -5.30 1.14
C ARG A 292 17.13 -6.06 2.40
N ASN A 293 16.19 -6.81 2.98
CA ASN A 293 16.34 -7.43 4.29
C ASN A 293 17.13 -8.74 4.20
N LYS A 294 18.40 -8.73 4.63
CA LYS A 294 19.26 -9.92 4.68
C LYS A 294 18.83 -10.96 5.73
N HIS A 295 17.89 -10.58 6.60
CA HIS A 295 17.32 -11.46 7.61
C HIS A 295 16.10 -12.24 7.10
N TYR A 296 15.62 -11.92 5.87
CA TYR A 296 14.49 -12.58 5.22
C TYR A 296 14.62 -14.10 5.28
N HIS A 297 13.58 -14.80 5.71
CA HIS A 297 13.51 -16.25 5.89
C HIS A 297 14.67 -16.85 6.73
N SER A 298 15.15 -16.11 7.73
CA SER A 298 16.24 -16.57 8.59
C SER A 298 15.93 -16.35 10.09
N LYS A 299 16.63 -17.11 10.95
CA LYS A 299 16.50 -16.98 12.41
C LYS A 299 16.94 -15.63 12.96
N THR A 300 17.55 -14.79 12.13
CA THR A 300 17.98 -13.44 12.50
C THR A 300 16.91 -12.37 12.20
N ASP A 301 15.77 -12.76 11.61
CA ASP A 301 14.60 -11.89 11.49
C ASP A 301 13.91 -11.74 12.85
N THR A 302 14.35 -10.76 13.61
CA THR A 302 13.97 -10.52 15.01
C THR A 302 13.55 -9.08 15.23
N LEU A 303 12.84 -8.81 16.32
CA LEU A 303 12.38 -7.46 16.68
C LEU A 303 13.52 -6.42 16.69
N LYS A 304 14.76 -6.84 16.99
CA LYS A 304 15.93 -5.95 17.07
C LYS A 304 16.36 -5.40 15.69
N THR A 305 15.97 -6.04 14.60
CA THR A 305 16.30 -5.61 13.24
C THR A 305 15.36 -4.55 12.72
N LEU A 306 14.24 -4.28 13.39
CA LEU A 306 13.20 -3.38 12.93
C LEU A 306 13.43 -1.93 13.34
N ASN A 307 13.05 -1.01 12.46
CA ASN A 307 12.98 0.42 12.73
C ASN A 307 11.53 0.85 13.02
N LEU A 308 11.12 0.80 14.28
CA LEU A 308 9.75 1.07 14.71
C LEU A 308 9.28 2.49 14.34
N ALA A 309 10.18 3.47 14.33
CA ALA A 309 9.83 4.83 13.97
C ALA A 309 9.47 4.95 12.47
N LYS A 310 10.22 4.30 11.58
CA LYS A 310 9.90 4.25 10.15
C LYS A 310 8.66 3.40 9.88
N MET A 311 8.50 2.31 10.60
CA MET A 311 7.29 1.49 10.57
C MET A 311 6.04 2.30 10.97
N ALA A 312 6.13 3.14 12.01
CA ALA A 312 5.05 4.06 12.38
C ALA A 312 4.73 5.07 11.26
N ASN A 313 5.75 5.59 10.56
CA ASN A 313 5.53 6.48 9.41
C ASN A 313 4.80 5.77 8.25
N VAL A 314 5.07 4.49 8.01
CA VAL A 314 4.33 3.67 7.02
C VAL A 314 2.86 3.56 7.38
N VAL A 315 2.55 3.30 8.65
CA VAL A 315 1.18 3.25 9.18
C VAL A 315 0.49 4.61 9.04
N ASP A 316 1.15 5.70 9.43
CA ASP A 316 0.61 7.06 9.29
C ASP A 316 0.27 7.38 7.83
N GLY A 317 1.13 6.99 6.88
CA GLY A 317 0.87 7.14 5.45
C GLY A 317 -0.36 6.36 4.98
N LEU A 318 -0.55 5.14 5.48
CA LEU A 318 -1.73 4.34 5.16
C LEU A 318 -3.01 4.94 5.76
N VAL A 319 -2.97 5.34 7.03
CA VAL A 319 -4.11 6.03 7.69
C VAL A 319 -4.50 7.28 6.91
N TYR A 320 -3.52 8.12 6.54
CA TYR A 320 -3.78 9.33 5.76
C TYR A 320 -4.39 9.01 4.40
N SER A 321 -3.88 7.98 3.73
CA SER A 321 -4.42 7.50 2.45
C SER A 321 -5.89 7.06 2.58
N LEU A 322 -6.24 6.34 3.65
CA LEU A 322 -7.58 5.82 3.88
C LEU A 322 -8.60 6.88 4.31
N LEU A 323 -8.15 7.97 4.93
CA LEU A 323 -8.97 9.14 5.29
C LEU A 323 -9.19 10.09 4.11
N THR A 324 -8.42 9.94 3.04
CA THR A 324 -8.55 10.73 1.81
C THR A 324 -9.32 9.91 0.77
N PRO A 325 -10.39 10.44 0.15
CA PRO A 325 -11.12 9.71 -0.91
C PRO A 325 -10.21 9.31 -2.06
N ILE A 326 -10.38 8.08 -2.58
CA ILE A 326 -9.64 7.62 -3.75
C ILE A 326 -9.99 8.51 -4.94
N GLN A 327 -8.99 9.13 -5.55
CA GLN A 327 -9.17 9.94 -6.75
C GLN A 327 -9.22 9.01 -7.97
N PRO A 328 -10.20 9.16 -8.87
CA PRO A 328 -10.37 8.33 -10.05
C PRO A 328 -9.22 8.47 -11.07
#